data_85a3fd1db6c411a34bba13e4ace02da6
#
_entry.id   85a3fd1db6c411a34bba13e4ace02da6
#
_cell.length_a   1.000
_cell.length_b   1.000
_cell.length_c   1.000
_cell.angle_alpha   90.00
_cell.angle_beta   90.00
_cell.angle_gamma   90.00
#
_symmetry.space_group_name_H-M   'P 1'
#
loop_
_entity.id
_entity.type
_entity.pdbx_description
1 polymer ?
#
loop_
_entity_poly.entity_id
_entity_poly.type
_entity_poly.pdbx_seq_one_letter_code
_entity_poly.pdbx_strand_id
1 'polypeptide(L)'
;AGQKPGETRLDLVKKNVAIFQSIIPEIAQRKCEGILLIVANPVDILTQVAVKLSGFPENRVFGSGTTLDSARLKYLLGEHLQVDARSVHAWIIGEHGDSEIVAWSSANVSGVPISEFCEMRGYTEHDEHMEEIAQGVKNSAYKIIEKKKATYYGVAMAVRRICEAIIRDEKSVLPVSSIQHLSLIHISEPT
;
A
#
# COMPACT_ATOMS: atom_id res chain seq x y z
N ALA A 1 7.98 4.83 -15.81
CA ALA A 1 9.22 5.61 -15.82
C ALA A 1 9.48 6.19 -14.43
N GLY A 2 10.75 6.34 -14.05
CA GLY A 2 11.14 6.99 -12.81
C GLY A 2 11.12 8.52 -12.94
N GLN A 3 11.00 9.22 -11.81
CA GLN A 3 11.11 10.67 -11.72
C GLN A 3 12.57 11.09 -11.97
N LYS A 4 12.77 12.09 -12.83
CA LYS A 4 14.09 12.67 -13.09
C LYS A 4 14.34 13.87 -12.17
N PRO A 5 15.59 14.26 -11.93
CA PRO A 5 15.89 15.50 -11.22
C PRO A 5 15.20 16.70 -11.87
N GLY A 6 14.47 17.50 -11.08
CA GLY A 6 13.72 18.66 -11.56
C GLY A 6 12.31 18.38 -12.09
N GLU A 7 11.90 17.12 -12.24
CA GLU A 7 10.51 16.77 -12.61
C GLU A 7 9.58 16.86 -11.40
N THR A 8 8.37 17.38 -11.63
CA THR A 8 7.30 17.38 -10.62
C THR A 8 6.58 16.03 -10.57
N ARG A 9 5.82 15.77 -9.48
CA ARG A 9 4.92 14.60 -9.42
C ARG A 9 3.91 14.58 -10.58
N LEU A 10 3.41 15.76 -10.98
CA LEU A 10 2.46 15.88 -12.09
C LEU A 10 3.08 15.46 -13.43
N ASP A 11 4.35 15.80 -13.66
CA ASP A 11 5.06 15.39 -14.88
C ASP A 11 5.25 13.87 -14.91
N LEU A 12 5.54 13.26 -13.76
CA LEU A 12 5.62 11.81 -13.63
C LEU A 12 4.27 11.14 -13.94
N VAL A 13 3.17 11.69 -13.42
CA VAL A 13 1.80 11.20 -13.74
C VAL A 13 1.56 11.23 -15.23
N LYS A 14 1.73 12.40 -15.89
CA LYS A 14 1.51 12.56 -17.34
C LYS A 14 2.30 11.55 -18.16
N LYS A 15 3.57 11.39 -17.84
CA LYS A 15 4.48 10.45 -18.50
C LYS A 15 4.02 8.99 -18.36
N ASN A 16 3.68 8.58 -17.15
CA ASN A 16 3.25 7.21 -16.88
C ASN A 16 1.85 6.92 -17.44
N VAL A 17 0.93 7.89 -17.43
CA VAL A 17 -0.37 7.78 -18.10
C VAL A 17 -0.20 7.57 -19.60
N ALA A 18 0.71 8.29 -20.28
CA ALA A 18 0.98 8.10 -21.70
C ALA A 18 1.50 6.67 -22.00
N ILE A 19 2.35 6.12 -21.11
CA ILE A 19 2.80 4.74 -21.22
C ILE A 19 1.62 3.76 -21.04
N PHE A 20 0.75 3.99 -20.07
CA PHE A 20 -0.44 3.15 -19.84
C PHE A 20 -1.40 3.21 -21.03
N GLN A 21 -1.59 4.37 -21.66
CA GLN A 21 -2.39 4.52 -22.87
C GLN A 21 -1.87 3.68 -24.04
N SER A 22 -0.58 3.38 -24.11
CA SER A 22 -0.01 2.53 -25.14
C SER A 22 -0.05 1.03 -24.79
N ILE A 23 -0.09 0.66 -23.52
CA ILE A 23 0.03 -0.74 -23.07
C ILE A 23 -1.34 -1.35 -22.74
N ILE A 24 -2.15 -0.67 -21.94
CA ILE A 24 -3.39 -1.24 -21.40
C ILE A 24 -4.41 -1.59 -22.47
N PRO A 25 -4.67 -0.74 -23.51
CA PRO A 25 -5.58 -1.11 -24.57
C PRO A 25 -5.13 -2.34 -25.37
N GLU A 26 -3.84 -2.53 -25.58
CA GLU A 26 -3.29 -3.71 -26.26
C GLU A 26 -3.57 -5.00 -25.49
N ILE A 27 -3.48 -4.94 -24.14
CA ILE A 27 -3.84 -6.07 -23.27
C ILE A 27 -5.35 -6.36 -23.38
N ALA A 28 -6.16 -5.30 -23.34
CA ALA A 28 -7.62 -5.43 -23.40
C ALA A 28 -8.09 -6.04 -24.75
N GLN A 29 -7.51 -5.61 -25.88
CA GLN A 29 -7.83 -6.14 -27.21
C GLN A 29 -7.54 -7.65 -27.35
N ARG A 30 -6.58 -8.16 -26.58
CA ARG A 30 -6.25 -9.60 -26.56
C ARG A 30 -7.24 -10.45 -25.76
N LYS A 31 -8.31 -9.84 -25.23
CA LYS A 31 -9.36 -10.50 -24.44
C LYS A 31 -8.78 -11.31 -23.25
N CYS A 32 -7.76 -10.76 -22.61
CA CYS A 32 -7.13 -11.36 -21.43
C CYS A 32 -8.18 -11.54 -20.32
N GLU A 33 -8.33 -12.75 -19.79
CA GLU A 33 -9.22 -13.05 -18.67
C GLU A 33 -8.53 -12.94 -17.31
N GLY A 34 -7.26 -12.61 -17.27
CA GLY A 34 -6.45 -12.47 -16.06
C GLY A 34 -6.76 -11.20 -15.25
N ILE A 35 -5.99 -11.00 -14.22
CA ILE A 35 -6.02 -9.84 -13.33
C ILE A 35 -4.92 -8.87 -13.73
N LEU A 36 -5.20 -7.57 -13.72
CA LEU A 36 -4.21 -6.51 -13.89
C LEU A 36 -3.79 -6.00 -12.50
N LEU A 37 -2.57 -6.35 -12.08
CA LEU A 37 -1.95 -5.82 -10.88
C LEU A 37 -1.03 -4.66 -11.25
N ILE A 38 -1.38 -3.46 -10.81
CA ILE A 38 -0.65 -2.23 -11.05
C ILE A 38 0.37 -2.02 -9.92
N VAL A 39 1.63 -1.77 -10.29
CA VAL A 39 2.75 -1.59 -9.33
C VAL A 39 3.52 -0.29 -9.61
N ALA A 40 3.29 0.34 -10.77
CA ALA A 40 3.94 1.58 -11.14
C ALA A 40 3.38 2.77 -10.36
N ASN A 41 4.27 3.71 -9.96
CA ASN A 41 3.86 4.93 -9.25
C ASN A 41 3.52 6.10 -10.21
N PRO A 42 2.56 6.96 -9.79
CA PRO A 42 1.72 6.85 -8.58
C PRO A 42 0.65 5.77 -8.73
N VAL A 43 0.71 4.76 -7.86
CA VAL A 43 -0.04 3.50 -8.04
C VAL A 43 -1.55 3.69 -8.04
N ASP A 44 -2.09 4.54 -7.17
CA ASP A 44 -3.53 4.74 -7.04
C ASP A 44 -4.13 5.40 -8.29
N ILE A 45 -3.48 6.47 -8.79
CA ILE A 45 -3.88 7.14 -10.02
C ILE A 45 -3.76 6.20 -11.22
N LEU A 46 -2.66 5.46 -11.32
CA LEU A 46 -2.43 4.55 -12.45
C LEU A 46 -3.37 3.35 -12.40
N THR A 47 -3.81 2.91 -11.23
CA THR A 47 -4.85 1.89 -11.08
C THR A 47 -6.18 2.41 -11.66
N GLN A 48 -6.60 3.63 -11.31
CA GLN A 48 -7.80 4.24 -11.87
C GLN A 48 -7.71 4.39 -13.40
N VAL A 49 -6.55 4.80 -13.90
CA VAL A 49 -6.31 4.90 -15.35
C VAL A 49 -6.40 3.53 -16.01
N ALA A 50 -5.82 2.50 -15.40
CA ALA A 50 -5.86 1.14 -15.93
C ALA A 50 -7.29 0.58 -15.99
N VAL A 51 -8.12 0.81 -14.96
CA VAL A 51 -9.55 0.44 -14.99
C VAL A 51 -10.25 1.08 -16.18
N LYS A 52 -10.09 2.40 -16.36
CA LYS A 52 -10.73 3.15 -17.45
C LYS A 52 -10.26 2.73 -18.84
N LEU A 53 -8.97 2.44 -19.00
CA LEU A 53 -8.38 2.09 -20.30
C LEU A 53 -8.62 0.62 -20.69
N SER A 54 -8.69 -0.28 -19.72
CA SER A 54 -8.88 -1.70 -19.99
C SER A 54 -10.33 -2.07 -20.27
N GLY A 55 -11.29 -1.36 -19.68
CA GLY A 55 -12.69 -1.74 -19.68
C GLY A 55 -12.94 -3.08 -18.95
N PHE A 56 -11.97 -3.58 -18.19
CA PHE A 56 -12.14 -4.78 -17.38
C PHE A 56 -13.05 -4.51 -16.19
N PRO A 57 -13.73 -5.53 -15.66
CA PRO A 57 -14.41 -5.43 -14.39
C PRO A 57 -13.47 -4.91 -13.30
N GLU A 58 -13.94 -4.00 -12.47
CA GLU A 58 -13.10 -3.33 -11.44
C GLU A 58 -12.42 -4.31 -10.47
N ASN A 59 -13.07 -5.42 -10.15
CA ASN A 59 -12.52 -6.48 -9.32
C ASN A 59 -11.36 -7.26 -9.98
N ARG A 60 -11.06 -6.98 -11.24
CA ARG A 60 -9.91 -7.56 -11.96
C ARG A 60 -8.78 -6.57 -12.21
N VAL A 61 -8.89 -5.34 -11.73
CA VAL A 61 -7.87 -4.31 -11.88
C VAL A 61 -7.65 -3.62 -10.54
N PHE A 62 -6.47 -3.82 -9.96
CA PHE A 62 -6.13 -3.17 -8.70
C PHE A 62 -4.62 -2.92 -8.60
N GLY A 63 -4.24 -2.03 -7.70
CA GLY A 63 -2.84 -1.68 -7.46
C GLY A 63 -2.27 -2.35 -6.23
N SER A 64 -0.94 -2.40 -6.12
CA SER A 64 -0.27 -2.90 -4.93
C SER A 64 -0.57 -2.09 -3.66
N GLY A 65 -1.08 -0.88 -3.80
CA GLY A 65 -1.50 0.00 -2.72
C GLY A 65 -0.43 0.15 -1.64
N THR A 66 -0.87 0.12 -0.41
CA THR A 66 -0.05 0.23 0.80
C THR A 66 0.35 -1.12 1.40
N THR A 67 0.32 -2.19 0.61
CA THR A 67 0.70 -3.55 1.08
C THR A 67 2.14 -3.58 1.60
N LEU A 68 3.08 -2.93 0.89
CA LEU A 68 4.48 -2.86 1.33
C LEU A 68 4.63 -2.01 2.60
N ASP A 69 3.95 -0.88 2.66
CA ASP A 69 4.03 0.05 3.79
C ASP A 69 3.45 -0.58 5.06
N SER A 70 2.33 -1.31 4.92
CA SER A 70 1.76 -2.12 6.01
C SER A 70 2.70 -3.23 6.48
N ALA A 71 3.44 -3.87 5.57
CA ALA A 71 4.43 -4.86 5.96
C ALA A 71 5.60 -4.25 6.74
N ARG A 72 6.05 -3.04 6.34
CA ARG A 72 7.07 -2.27 7.06
C ARG A 72 6.58 -1.84 8.43
N LEU A 73 5.33 -1.35 8.51
CA LEU A 73 4.69 -0.99 9.77
C LEU A 73 4.69 -2.17 10.74
N LYS A 74 4.22 -3.34 10.32
CA LYS A 74 4.19 -4.55 11.16
C LYS A 74 5.58 -4.96 11.62
N TYR A 75 6.58 -4.84 10.75
CA TYR A 75 7.96 -5.13 11.11
C TYR A 75 8.47 -4.16 12.19
N LEU A 76 8.32 -2.85 12.00
CA LEU A 76 8.78 -1.85 12.96
C LEU A 76 8.06 -1.96 14.32
N LEU A 77 6.75 -2.22 14.29
CA LEU A 77 5.97 -2.49 15.50
C LEU A 77 6.44 -3.77 16.20
N GLY A 78 6.71 -4.84 15.44
CA GLY A 78 7.25 -6.08 15.99
C GLY A 78 8.59 -5.87 16.69
N GLU A 79 9.51 -5.12 16.10
CA GLU A 79 10.80 -4.76 16.70
C GLU A 79 10.61 -3.92 17.97
N HIS A 80 9.75 -2.89 17.92
CA HIS A 80 9.50 -2.01 19.08
C HIS A 80 8.85 -2.78 20.24
N LEU A 81 7.83 -3.58 19.96
CA LEU A 81 7.07 -4.32 20.96
C LEU A 81 7.71 -5.66 21.37
N GLN A 82 8.81 -6.04 20.75
CA GLN A 82 9.52 -7.31 20.96
C GLN A 82 8.60 -8.51 20.78
N VAL A 83 7.85 -8.51 19.67
CA VAL A 83 6.96 -9.59 19.23
C VAL A 83 7.20 -9.94 17.76
N ASP A 84 6.82 -11.14 17.37
CA ASP A 84 6.86 -11.49 15.94
C ASP A 84 5.91 -10.60 15.13
N ALA A 85 6.40 -10.02 14.05
CA ALA A 85 5.62 -9.13 13.16
C ALA A 85 4.34 -9.81 12.62
N ARG A 86 4.31 -11.13 12.55
CA ARG A 86 3.12 -11.91 12.16
C ARG A 86 1.98 -11.85 13.16
N SER A 87 2.30 -11.57 14.42
CA SER A 87 1.31 -11.36 15.49
C SER A 87 0.76 -9.92 15.53
N VAL A 88 1.35 -9.02 14.75
CA VAL A 88 0.91 -7.62 14.65
C VAL A 88 -0.10 -7.47 13.53
N HIS A 89 -1.29 -7.02 13.85
CA HIS A 89 -2.35 -6.65 12.92
C HIS A 89 -2.46 -5.13 12.87
N ALA A 90 -1.82 -4.51 11.88
CA ALA A 90 -1.82 -3.08 11.67
C ALA A 90 -1.76 -2.79 10.17
N TRP A 91 -2.43 -1.73 9.74
CA TRP A 91 -2.59 -1.39 8.33
C TRP A 91 -2.25 0.07 8.08
N ILE A 92 -1.62 0.32 6.96
CA ILE A 92 -1.55 1.64 6.35
C ILE A 92 -2.62 1.71 5.27
N ILE A 93 -3.40 2.77 5.29
CA ILE A 93 -4.53 3.00 4.38
C ILE A 93 -4.41 4.38 3.74
N GLY A 94 -5.29 4.67 2.79
CA GLY A 94 -5.25 5.90 2.00
C GLY A 94 -4.39 5.76 0.74
N GLU A 95 -4.01 6.87 0.14
CA GLU A 95 -3.15 6.92 -1.04
C GLU A 95 -1.72 6.54 -0.67
N HIS A 96 -1.11 5.62 -1.43
CA HIS A 96 0.30 5.27 -1.22
C HIS A 96 1.22 6.47 -1.43
N GLY A 97 1.96 6.83 -0.40
CA GLY A 97 2.91 7.94 -0.37
C GLY A 97 2.74 8.85 0.84
N ASP A 98 3.00 10.16 0.66
CA ASP A 98 3.08 11.09 1.78
C ASP A 98 1.74 11.31 2.53
N SER A 99 0.60 11.04 1.87
CA SER A 99 -0.75 11.16 2.42
C SER A 99 -1.28 9.88 3.08
N GLU A 100 -0.51 8.80 3.07
CA GLU A 100 -0.91 7.56 3.74
C GLU A 100 -1.02 7.74 5.27
N ILE A 101 -1.93 7.00 5.87
CA ILE A 101 -2.18 7.03 7.32
C ILE A 101 -2.19 5.63 7.92
N VAL A 102 -1.75 5.52 9.17
CA VAL A 102 -1.87 4.29 9.94
C VAL A 102 -3.26 4.20 10.56
N ALA A 103 -3.93 3.06 10.38
CA ALA A 103 -5.24 2.79 10.98
C ALA A 103 -5.06 2.32 12.44
N TRP A 104 -4.63 3.23 13.32
CA TRP A 104 -4.33 2.93 14.73
C TRP A 104 -5.50 2.33 15.49
N SER A 105 -6.73 2.79 15.23
CA SER A 105 -7.93 2.32 15.91
C SER A 105 -8.22 0.82 15.69
N SER A 106 -7.67 0.23 14.62
CA SER A 106 -7.79 -1.20 14.34
C SER A 106 -6.50 -1.98 14.64
N ALA A 107 -5.42 -1.28 15.03
CA ALA A 107 -4.13 -1.91 15.28
C ALA A 107 -4.16 -2.74 16.58
N ASN A 108 -3.67 -3.98 16.48
CA ASN A 108 -3.65 -4.89 17.62
C ASN A 108 -2.49 -5.89 17.55
N VAL A 109 -2.16 -6.48 18.67
CA VAL A 109 -1.23 -7.62 18.78
C VAL A 109 -2.01 -8.84 19.23
N SER A 110 -2.21 -9.80 18.34
CA SER A 110 -2.99 -11.03 18.61
C SER A 110 -4.37 -10.76 19.22
N GLY A 111 -5.05 -9.70 18.77
CA GLY A 111 -6.40 -9.32 19.22
C GLY A 111 -6.43 -8.33 20.39
N VAL A 112 -5.32 -8.04 21.05
CA VAL A 112 -5.23 -7.00 22.08
C VAL A 112 -4.95 -5.65 21.40
N PRO A 113 -5.78 -4.61 21.60
CA PRO A 113 -5.51 -3.27 21.06
C PRO A 113 -4.10 -2.80 21.38
N ILE A 114 -3.46 -2.08 20.44
CA ILE A 114 -2.03 -1.79 20.56
C ILE A 114 -1.73 -0.91 21.78
N SER A 115 -2.60 0.03 22.12
CA SER A 115 -2.47 0.88 23.30
C SER A 115 -2.50 0.05 24.59
N GLU A 116 -3.49 -0.84 24.71
CA GLU A 116 -3.61 -1.75 25.85
C GLU A 116 -2.40 -2.69 25.96
N PHE A 117 -1.93 -3.22 24.82
CA PHE A 117 -0.73 -4.06 24.79
C PHE A 117 0.52 -3.29 25.27
N CYS A 118 0.66 -2.03 24.87
CA CYS A 118 1.74 -1.16 25.33
C CYS A 118 1.69 -0.94 26.85
N GLU A 119 0.52 -0.63 27.38
CA GLU A 119 0.31 -0.45 28.83
C GLU A 119 0.66 -1.72 29.61
N MET A 120 0.16 -2.88 29.18
CA MET A 120 0.47 -4.18 29.80
C MET A 120 1.97 -4.50 29.83
N ARG A 121 2.74 -3.98 28.87
CA ARG A 121 4.18 -4.17 28.74
C ARG A 121 4.99 -3.06 29.43
N GLY A 122 4.33 -2.06 30.02
CA GLY A 122 4.97 -0.94 30.73
C GLY A 122 5.57 0.12 29.81
N TYR A 123 5.11 0.24 28.56
CA TYR A 123 5.49 1.33 27.67
C TYR A 123 4.69 2.57 28.03
N THR A 124 5.34 3.62 28.53
CA THR A 124 4.67 4.83 29.02
C THR A 124 4.55 5.96 27.98
N GLU A 125 5.40 5.95 26.97
CA GLU A 125 5.48 6.99 25.93
C GLU A 125 5.10 6.41 24.55
N HIS A 126 4.05 5.57 24.54
CA HIS A 126 3.70 4.82 23.33
C HIS A 126 3.24 5.71 22.18
N ASP A 127 2.54 6.83 22.43
CA ASP A 127 2.02 7.70 21.37
C ASP A 127 3.16 8.35 20.56
N GLU A 128 4.21 8.83 21.22
CA GLU A 128 5.38 9.40 20.54
C GLU A 128 6.09 8.35 19.68
N HIS A 129 6.31 7.16 20.23
CA HIS A 129 6.92 6.06 19.48
C HIS A 129 6.07 5.57 18.31
N MET A 130 4.74 5.56 18.45
CA MET A 130 3.83 5.20 17.35
C MET A 130 3.95 6.21 16.20
N GLU A 131 4.03 7.50 16.50
CA GLU A 131 4.24 8.52 15.46
C GLU A 131 5.63 8.40 14.82
N GLU A 132 6.69 8.17 15.59
CA GLU A 132 8.03 7.91 15.06
C GLU A 132 8.05 6.70 14.11
N ILE A 133 7.35 5.62 14.47
CA ILE A 133 7.21 4.43 13.64
C ILE A 133 6.48 4.76 12.35
N ALA A 134 5.36 5.49 12.41
CA ALA A 134 4.61 5.90 11.23
C ALA A 134 5.48 6.74 10.27
N GLN A 135 6.22 7.72 10.80
CA GLN A 135 7.16 8.52 10.02
C GLN A 135 8.33 7.66 9.48
N GLY A 136 8.78 6.68 10.25
CA GLY A 136 9.79 5.71 9.84
C GLY A 136 9.37 4.92 8.61
N VAL A 137 8.09 4.52 8.51
CA VAL A 137 7.54 3.85 7.32
C VAL A 137 7.57 4.77 6.13
N LYS A 138 6.99 5.98 6.22
CA LYS A 138 6.97 6.99 5.13
C LYS A 138 8.38 7.28 4.62
N ASN A 139 9.34 7.43 5.50
CA ASN A 139 10.73 7.75 5.17
C ASN A 139 11.55 6.56 4.66
N SER A 140 11.05 5.33 4.78
CA SER A 140 11.81 4.12 4.44
C SER A 140 12.23 4.09 2.97
N ALA A 141 11.34 4.48 2.06
CA ALA A 141 11.64 4.52 0.62
C ALA A 141 12.73 5.54 0.32
N TYR A 142 12.67 6.73 0.90
CA TYR A 142 13.66 7.80 0.72
C TYR A 142 15.05 7.36 1.19
N LYS A 143 15.14 6.76 2.38
CA LYS A 143 16.41 6.22 2.93
C LYS A 143 17.02 5.12 2.03
N ILE A 144 16.19 4.26 1.44
CA ILE A 144 16.65 3.21 0.52
C ILE A 144 17.13 3.83 -0.80
N ILE A 145 16.38 4.79 -1.36
CA ILE A 145 16.75 5.45 -2.62
C ILE A 145 18.04 6.25 -2.46
N GLU A 146 18.22 6.95 -1.35
CA GLU A 146 19.45 7.68 -1.05
C GLU A 146 20.68 6.75 -1.11
N LYS A 147 20.60 5.56 -0.49
CA LYS A 147 21.71 4.62 -0.38
C LYS A 147 21.89 3.75 -1.63
N LYS A 148 20.79 3.28 -2.22
CA LYS A 148 20.82 2.27 -3.31
C LYS A 148 20.34 2.81 -4.67
N LYS A 149 19.96 4.09 -4.73
CA LYS A 149 19.44 4.79 -5.92
C LYS A 149 18.10 4.27 -6.45
N ALA A 150 17.57 3.18 -5.91
CA ALA A 150 16.27 2.62 -6.27
C ALA A 150 15.76 1.64 -5.19
N THR A 151 14.47 1.27 -5.28
CA THR A 151 13.83 0.25 -4.45
C THR A 151 13.39 -0.91 -5.33
N TYR A 152 13.71 -2.14 -4.96
CA TYR A 152 13.40 -3.35 -5.73
C TYR A 152 12.81 -4.47 -4.86
N TYR A 153 13.54 -4.89 -3.83
CA TYR A 153 13.24 -6.13 -3.12
C TYR A 153 11.95 -6.08 -2.32
N GLY A 154 11.69 -4.99 -1.61
CA GLY A 154 10.45 -4.83 -0.84
C GLY A 154 9.20 -4.88 -1.72
N VAL A 155 9.23 -4.15 -2.83
CA VAL A 155 8.15 -4.16 -3.83
C VAL A 155 7.95 -5.57 -4.41
N ALA A 156 9.03 -6.26 -4.77
CA ALA A 156 8.96 -7.62 -5.30
C ALA A 156 8.29 -8.58 -4.30
N MET A 157 8.61 -8.46 -3.01
CA MET A 157 7.99 -9.28 -1.96
C MET A 157 6.51 -8.94 -1.73
N ALA A 158 6.12 -7.66 -1.81
CA ALA A 158 4.72 -7.26 -1.73
C ALA A 158 3.91 -7.83 -2.93
N VAL A 159 4.45 -7.70 -4.14
CA VAL A 159 3.86 -8.29 -5.36
C VAL A 159 3.73 -9.80 -5.22
N ARG A 160 4.79 -10.48 -4.78
CA ARG A 160 4.77 -11.92 -4.50
C ARG A 160 3.63 -12.29 -3.54
N ARG A 161 3.50 -11.55 -2.43
CA ARG A 161 2.44 -11.81 -1.42
C ARG A 161 1.04 -11.67 -2.01
N ILE A 162 0.81 -10.64 -2.82
CA ILE A 162 -0.46 -10.43 -3.51
C ILE A 162 -0.73 -11.58 -4.49
N CYS A 163 0.25 -11.93 -5.33
CA CYS A 163 0.10 -13.03 -6.28
C CYS A 163 -0.14 -14.39 -5.60
N GLU A 164 0.54 -14.67 -4.49
CA GLU A 164 0.30 -15.89 -3.72
C GLU A 164 -1.13 -15.97 -3.19
N ALA A 165 -1.67 -14.86 -2.66
CA ALA A 165 -3.04 -14.79 -2.17
C ALA A 165 -4.06 -15.08 -3.28
N ILE A 166 -3.82 -14.56 -4.48
CA ILE A 166 -4.69 -14.79 -5.65
C ILE A 166 -4.60 -16.24 -6.11
N ILE A 167 -3.39 -16.73 -6.38
CA ILE A 167 -3.17 -18.06 -6.96
C ILE A 167 -3.66 -19.17 -6.03
N ARG A 168 -3.52 -18.98 -4.73
CA ARG A 168 -3.95 -19.95 -3.70
C ARG A 168 -5.40 -19.76 -3.26
N ASP A 169 -6.10 -18.77 -3.75
CA ASP A 169 -7.44 -18.37 -3.31
C ASP A 169 -7.55 -18.26 -1.77
N GLU A 170 -6.57 -17.59 -1.15
CA GLU A 170 -6.41 -17.57 0.31
C GLU A 170 -7.51 -16.83 1.07
N LYS A 171 -8.36 -16.05 0.38
CA LYS A 171 -9.33 -15.14 1.01
C LYS A 171 -8.68 -14.12 1.95
N SER A 172 -7.44 -13.78 1.68
CA SER A 172 -6.66 -12.81 2.46
C SER A 172 -7.19 -11.39 2.27
N VAL A 173 -7.19 -10.62 3.36
CA VAL A 173 -7.42 -9.17 3.33
C VAL A 173 -6.07 -8.46 3.22
N LEU A 174 -5.90 -7.65 2.16
CA LEU A 174 -4.66 -6.90 1.90
C LEU A 174 -5.01 -5.45 1.54
N PRO A 175 -4.20 -4.46 1.97
CA PRO A 175 -4.43 -3.05 1.64
C PRO A 175 -3.93 -2.76 0.23
N VAL A 176 -4.79 -2.99 -0.75
CA VAL A 176 -4.55 -2.77 -2.18
C VAL A 176 -5.31 -1.54 -2.67
N SER A 177 -4.83 -0.92 -3.76
CA SER A 177 -5.58 0.16 -4.42
C SER A 177 -6.72 -0.43 -5.25
N SER A 178 -7.95 -0.08 -4.95
CA SER A 178 -9.13 -0.48 -5.71
C SER A 178 -10.10 0.69 -5.88
N ILE A 179 -10.97 0.63 -6.89
CA ILE A 179 -12.04 1.61 -7.03
C ILE A 179 -13.05 1.42 -5.91
N GLN A 180 -13.35 2.51 -5.19
CA GLN A 180 -14.35 2.52 -4.14
C GLN A 180 -15.51 3.43 -4.55
N HIS A 181 -16.72 2.89 -4.63
CA HIS A 181 -17.94 3.64 -4.91
C HIS A 181 -18.61 4.07 -3.61
N LEU A 182 -17.82 4.73 -2.74
CA LEU A 182 -18.35 5.25 -1.50
C LEU A 182 -19.09 6.56 -1.74
N SER A 183 -20.30 6.67 -1.22
CA SER A 183 -21.00 7.95 -1.11
C SER A 183 -20.28 8.83 -0.09
N LEU A 184 -20.29 10.15 -0.28
CA LEU A 184 -19.72 11.10 0.68
C LEU A 184 -20.32 10.97 2.07
N ILE A 185 -21.56 10.49 2.18
CA ILE A 185 -22.25 10.21 3.45
C ILE A 185 -21.61 9.07 4.22
N HIS A 186 -21.04 8.08 3.52
CA HIS A 186 -20.38 6.92 4.15
C HIS A 186 -18.94 7.21 4.59
N ILE A 187 -18.35 8.33 4.16
CA ILE A 187 -17.00 8.74 4.56
C ILE A 187 -17.01 9.40 5.95
N SER A 188 -18.15 9.92 6.38
CA SER A 188 -18.31 10.69 7.63
C SER A 188 -18.82 9.89 8.82
N GLU A 189 -19.22 8.65 8.66
CA GLU A 189 -19.67 7.79 9.77
C GLU A 189 -18.57 6.79 10.14
N PRO A 190 -17.98 6.90 11.34
CA PRO A 190 -17.18 5.81 11.89
C PRO A 190 -18.13 4.67 12.23
N THR A 191 -18.06 3.59 11.49
CA THR A 191 -18.68 2.32 11.87
C THR A 191 -17.81 1.60 12.89
#